data_d33f151321f5dbbd4d6f23e98dd2328c
#
_entry.id   d33f151321f5dbbd4d6f23e98dd2328c
#
_cell.length_a   1.000
_cell.length_b   1.000
_cell.length_c   1.000
_cell.angle_alpha   90.00
_cell.angle_beta   90.00
_cell.angle_gamma   90.00
#
_symmetry.space_group_name_H-M   'P 1'
#
loop_
_entity.id
_entity.type
_entity.pdbx_description
1 polymer ?
#
loop_
_entity_poly.entity_id
_entity_poly.type
_entity_poly.pdbx_seq_one_letter_code
_entity_poly.pdbx_strand_id
1 'polypeptide(L)'
;MFRDKKKNFKILFYLCSIVIFGEVLRDIFREGDFGGYISAGKLAWNNLPIYSDYRNTWPPFFSIICIPLYWLNELSFIGLRLVWLIGIIVVNLIIFKWTISYFTPYQLVLNIKQEKNEQINLLNPLFILPFVCTLRIFLEEISNLQINLFILGLSIFVLQLIIQKKNLWAGIVLAFIISIKVYPILILGFLVFKKEFKSVSYTLLGLALTTMIVFMYF
;
A
#
# COMPACT_ATOMS: atom_id res chain seq x y z
N MET A 1 23.19 31.73 -2.66
CA MET A 1 23.13 30.44 -3.37
C MET A 1 22.25 29.41 -2.66
N PHE A 2 22.35 29.17 -1.34
CA PHE A 2 21.49 28.19 -0.63
C PHE A 2 20.02 28.62 -0.47
N ARG A 3 19.73 29.91 -0.36
CA ARG A 3 18.37 30.46 -0.20
C ARG A 3 17.50 30.24 -1.43
N ASP A 4 18.08 30.31 -2.63
CA ASP A 4 17.38 30.08 -3.91
C ASP A 4 17.04 28.60 -4.11
N LYS A 5 17.93 27.68 -3.70
CA LYS A 5 17.64 26.24 -3.78
C LYS A 5 16.43 25.86 -2.93
N LYS A 6 16.31 26.38 -1.70
CA LYS A 6 15.17 26.09 -0.82
C LYS A 6 13.83 26.62 -1.40
N LYS A 7 13.88 27.75 -2.13
CA LYS A 7 12.72 28.31 -2.85
C LYS A 7 12.29 27.41 -3.98
N ASN A 8 13.23 26.89 -4.79
CA ASN A 8 12.94 26.01 -5.92
C ASN A 8 12.31 24.69 -5.46
N PHE A 9 12.77 24.09 -4.35
CA PHE A 9 12.16 22.89 -3.80
C PHE A 9 10.75 23.10 -3.25
N LYS A 10 10.47 24.29 -2.67
CA LYS A 10 9.09 24.65 -2.31
C LYS A 10 8.17 24.70 -3.51
N ILE A 11 8.62 25.35 -4.58
CA ILE A 11 7.84 25.44 -5.83
C ILE A 11 7.58 24.04 -6.39
N LEU A 12 8.59 23.18 -6.44
CA LEU A 12 8.46 21.81 -6.92
C LEU A 12 7.46 21.01 -6.08
N PHE A 13 7.53 21.12 -4.75
CA PHE A 13 6.58 20.46 -3.85
C PHE A 13 5.14 20.91 -4.11
N TYR A 14 4.89 22.21 -4.24
CA TYR A 14 3.54 22.72 -4.52
C TYR A 14 3.05 22.29 -5.91
N LEU A 15 3.91 22.27 -6.93
CA LEU A 15 3.55 21.78 -8.25
C LEU A 15 3.15 20.31 -8.21
N CYS A 16 3.94 19.44 -7.55
CA CYS A 16 3.59 18.04 -7.34
C CYS A 16 2.25 17.89 -6.60
N SER A 17 2.02 18.69 -5.56
CA SER A 17 0.76 18.66 -4.79
C SER A 17 -0.44 19.05 -5.65
N ILE A 18 -0.31 20.05 -6.51
CA ILE A 18 -1.36 20.48 -7.45
C ILE A 18 -1.65 19.36 -8.46
N VAL A 19 -0.61 18.73 -9.01
CA VAL A 19 -0.77 17.61 -9.96
C VAL A 19 -1.49 16.44 -9.29
N ILE A 20 -1.05 16.03 -8.09
CA ILE A 20 -1.70 14.95 -7.33
C ILE A 20 -3.17 15.29 -7.05
N PHE A 21 -3.45 16.51 -6.62
CA PHE A 21 -4.82 16.96 -6.36
C PHE A 21 -5.68 16.94 -7.62
N GLY A 22 -5.15 17.39 -8.76
CA GLY A 22 -5.82 17.32 -10.06
C GLY A 22 -6.15 15.89 -10.48
N GLU A 23 -5.21 14.95 -10.31
CA GLU A 23 -5.43 13.52 -10.59
C GLU A 23 -6.51 12.94 -9.66
N VAL A 24 -6.46 13.24 -8.37
CA VAL A 24 -7.48 12.79 -7.41
C VAL A 24 -8.88 13.27 -7.82
N LEU A 25 -9.02 14.54 -8.21
CA LEU A 25 -10.31 15.09 -8.66
C LEU A 25 -10.79 14.43 -9.96
N ARG A 26 -9.89 14.20 -10.91
CA ARG A 26 -10.21 13.57 -12.18
C ARG A 26 -10.67 12.13 -12.01
N ASP A 27 -9.97 11.38 -11.18
CA ASP A 27 -10.09 9.92 -11.12
C ASP A 27 -11.02 9.41 -10.02
N ILE A 28 -11.59 10.32 -9.19
CA ILE A 28 -12.54 9.93 -8.14
C ILE A 28 -13.77 9.20 -8.69
N PHE A 29 -14.17 9.49 -9.94
CA PHE A 29 -15.29 8.85 -10.60
C PHE A 29 -14.89 7.70 -11.53
N ARG A 30 -13.58 7.46 -11.70
CA ARG A 30 -13.07 6.42 -12.57
C ARG A 30 -13.18 5.06 -11.88
N GLU A 31 -13.60 4.03 -12.61
CA GLU A 31 -13.70 2.69 -12.02
C GLU A 31 -12.33 2.08 -11.74
N GLY A 32 -11.41 2.07 -12.70
CA GLY A 32 -10.08 1.49 -12.56
C GLY A 32 -10.10 0.07 -11.97
N ASP A 33 -9.01 -0.31 -11.31
CA ASP A 33 -8.93 -1.59 -10.58
C ASP A 33 -9.88 -1.64 -9.39
N PHE A 34 -10.18 -0.48 -8.80
CA PHE A 34 -11.08 -0.39 -7.65
C PHE A 34 -12.50 -0.87 -7.98
N GLY A 35 -13.00 -0.58 -9.18
CA GLY A 35 -14.26 -1.15 -9.65
C GLY A 35 -14.24 -2.67 -9.69
N GLY A 36 -13.10 -3.27 -10.05
CA GLY A 36 -12.88 -4.71 -9.98
C GLY A 36 -12.93 -5.26 -8.55
N TYR A 37 -12.38 -4.54 -7.54
CA TYR A 37 -12.47 -4.94 -6.12
C TYR A 37 -13.92 -4.95 -5.63
N ILE A 38 -14.67 -3.90 -5.97
CA ILE A 38 -16.11 -3.82 -5.62
C ILE A 38 -16.90 -4.94 -6.29
N SER A 39 -16.64 -5.21 -7.59
CA SER A 39 -17.25 -6.32 -8.32
C SER A 39 -16.91 -7.68 -7.69
N ALA A 40 -15.64 -7.92 -7.36
CA ALA A 40 -15.20 -9.15 -6.71
C ALA A 40 -15.90 -9.37 -5.35
N GLY A 41 -16.04 -8.32 -4.54
CA GLY A 41 -16.77 -8.36 -3.27
C GLY A 41 -18.26 -8.63 -3.46
N LYS A 42 -18.89 -8.01 -4.48
CA LYS A 42 -20.30 -8.24 -4.83
C LYS A 42 -20.55 -9.69 -5.25
N LEU A 43 -19.70 -10.22 -6.12
CA LEU A 43 -19.81 -11.61 -6.60
C LEU A 43 -19.65 -12.60 -5.45
N ALA A 44 -18.64 -12.38 -4.58
CA ALA A 44 -18.44 -13.22 -3.40
C ALA A 44 -19.64 -13.15 -2.45
N TRP A 45 -20.15 -11.97 -2.14
CA TRP A 45 -21.30 -11.79 -1.24
C TRP A 45 -22.57 -12.51 -1.75
N ASN A 46 -22.80 -12.50 -3.05
CA ASN A 46 -23.97 -13.12 -3.67
C ASN A 46 -23.77 -14.60 -4.06
N ASN A 47 -22.65 -15.22 -3.63
CA ASN A 47 -22.28 -16.60 -4.02
C ASN A 47 -22.30 -16.85 -5.53
N LEU A 48 -21.87 -15.86 -6.31
CA LEU A 48 -21.75 -15.95 -7.75
C LEU A 48 -20.30 -16.34 -8.14
N PRO A 49 -20.10 -16.88 -9.35
CA PRO A 49 -18.76 -17.22 -9.82
C PRO A 49 -17.84 -15.98 -9.81
N ILE A 50 -16.84 -15.97 -8.90
CA ILE A 50 -16.00 -14.79 -8.64
C ILE A 50 -15.17 -14.36 -9.85
N TYR A 51 -14.90 -15.26 -10.79
CA TYR A 51 -14.15 -14.98 -12.03
C TYR A 51 -15.05 -14.73 -13.24
N SER A 52 -16.35 -14.49 -13.05
CA SER A 52 -17.24 -14.06 -14.13
C SER A 52 -16.98 -12.63 -14.61
N ASP A 53 -16.40 -11.77 -13.76
CA ASP A 53 -15.87 -10.47 -14.17
C ASP A 53 -14.40 -10.64 -14.58
N TYR A 54 -14.06 -10.30 -15.84
CA TYR A 54 -12.70 -10.41 -16.39
C TYR A 54 -11.67 -9.57 -15.64
N ARG A 55 -12.11 -8.55 -14.87
CA ARG A 55 -11.24 -7.72 -14.04
C ARG A 55 -10.76 -8.45 -12.78
N ASN A 56 -11.47 -9.49 -12.35
CA ASN A 56 -11.10 -10.24 -11.15
C ASN A 56 -10.01 -11.27 -11.47
N THR A 57 -8.77 -10.87 -11.32
CA THR A 57 -7.57 -11.70 -11.52
C THR A 57 -6.85 -12.02 -10.20
N TRP A 58 -7.46 -11.67 -9.07
CA TRP A 58 -6.88 -11.85 -7.73
C TRP A 58 -7.21 -13.23 -7.15
N PRO A 59 -6.44 -13.69 -6.13
CA PRO A 59 -6.75 -14.90 -5.39
C PRO A 59 -8.16 -14.86 -4.76
N PRO A 60 -8.85 -16.00 -4.62
CA PRO A 60 -10.23 -16.03 -4.11
C PRO A 60 -10.40 -15.39 -2.72
N PHE A 61 -9.39 -15.51 -1.86
CA PHE A 61 -9.39 -14.87 -0.54
C PHE A 61 -9.58 -13.36 -0.63
N PHE A 62 -9.02 -12.70 -1.65
CA PHE A 62 -9.19 -11.26 -1.85
C PHE A 62 -10.64 -10.89 -2.12
N SER A 63 -11.39 -11.72 -2.86
CA SER A 63 -12.82 -11.47 -3.11
C SER A 63 -13.62 -11.42 -1.78
N ILE A 64 -13.28 -12.28 -0.82
CA ILE A 64 -13.88 -12.26 0.53
C ILE A 64 -13.53 -10.96 1.26
N ILE A 65 -12.25 -10.54 1.20
CA ILE A 65 -11.78 -9.26 1.79
C ILE A 65 -12.48 -8.05 1.16
N CYS A 66 -12.90 -8.15 -0.10
CA CYS A 66 -13.60 -7.07 -0.80
C CYS A 66 -15.09 -6.96 -0.45
N ILE A 67 -15.70 -7.92 0.27
CA ILE A 67 -17.11 -7.83 0.68
C ILE A 67 -17.41 -6.56 1.48
N PRO A 68 -16.65 -6.19 2.52
CA PRO A 68 -16.87 -4.93 3.23
C PRO A 68 -16.72 -3.70 2.32
N LEU A 69 -15.81 -3.73 1.32
CA LEU A 69 -15.67 -2.63 0.36
C LEU A 69 -16.93 -2.50 -0.50
N TYR A 70 -17.51 -3.63 -0.94
CA TYR A 70 -18.79 -3.61 -1.66
C TYR A 70 -19.89 -2.97 -0.81
N TRP A 71 -20.07 -3.37 0.46
CA TRP A 71 -21.08 -2.77 1.33
C TRP A 71 -20.86 -1.27 1.57
N LEU A 72 -19.62 -0.85 1.81
CA LEU A 72 -19.29 0.56 1.97
C LEU A 72 -19.52 1.37 0.70
N ASN A 73 -19.31 0.77 -0.48
CA ASN A 73 -19.60 1.40 -1.76
C ASN A 73 -21.11 1.63 -1.97
N GLU A 74 -21.97 0.69 -1.55
CA GLU A 74 -23.43 0.84 -1.57
C GLU A 74 -23.88 1.97 -0.63
N LEU A 75 -23.18 2.18 0.49
CA LEU A 75 -23.49 3.29 1.41
C LEU A 75 -23.04 4.63 0.85
N SER A 76 -21.85 4.73 0.29
CA SER A 76 -21.31 5.97 -0.28
C SER A 76 -20.16 5.70 -1.24
N PHE A 77 -20.45 5.75 -2.52
CA PHE A 77 -19.47 5.62 -3.59
C PHE A 77 -18.29 6.62 -3.47
N ILE A 78 -18.59 7.90 -3.28
CA ILE A 78 -17.58 8.95 -3.17
C ILE A 78 -16.84 8.84 -1.83
N GLY A 79 -17.56 8.60 -0.74
CA GLY A 79 -16.97 8.50 0.59
C GLY A 79 -15.94 7.40 0.68
N LEU A 80 -16.24 6.19 0.15
CA LEU A 80 -15.30 5.09 0.13
C LEU A 80 -14.04 5.40 -0.67
N ARG A 81 -14.18 6.01 -1.86
CA ARG A 81 -13.04 6.39 -2.71
C ARG A 81 -12.15 7.44 -2.06
N LEU A 82 -12.74 8.43 -1.39
CA LEU A 82 -11.98 9.43 -0.64
C LEU A 82 -11.17 8.79 0.50
N VAL A 83 -11.78 7.89 1.27
CA VAL A 83 -11.09 7.16 2.35
C VAL A 83 -9.95 6.32 1.77
N TRP A 84 -10.16 5.65 0.64
CA TRP A 84 -9.13 4.86 -0.04
C TRP A 84 -7.96 5.73 -0.52
N LEU A 85 -8.24 6.87 -1.16
CA LEU A 85 -7.24 7.82 -1.62
C LEU A 85 -6.42 8.42 -0.46
N ILE A 86 -7.10 8.79 0.63
CA ILE A 86 -6.41 9.23 1.85
C ILE A 86 -5.50 8.11 2.37
N GLY A 87 -5.99 6.86 2.38
CA GLY A 87 -5.20 5.70 2.74
C GLY A 87 -3.94 5.54 1.88
N ILE A 88 -4.06 5.65 0.55
CA ILE A 88 -2.93 5.61 -0.39
C ILE A 88 -1.88 6.69 -0.02
N ILE A 89 -2.31 7.93 0.20
CA ILE A 89 -1.41 9.05 0.55
C ILE A 89 -0.71 8.78 1.88
N VAL A 90 -1.46 8.37 2.91
CA VAL A 90 -0.91 8.09 4.24
C VAL A 90 0.10 6.95 4.18
N VAL A 91 -0.23 5.84 3.52
CA VAL A 91 0.68 4.70 3.38
C VAL A 91 1.94 5.09 2.61
N ASN A 92 1.81 5.88 1.55
CA ASN A 92 2.96 6.38 0.81
C ASN A 92 3.91 7.22 1.69
N LEU A 93 3.37 8.12 2.51
CA LEU A 93 4.17 8.89 3.47
C LEU A 93 4.86 7.99 4.50
N ILE A 94 4.19 6.95 4.98
CA ILE A 94 4.77 5.95 5.88
C ILE A 94 5.91 5.20 5.20
N ILE A 95 5.72 4.74 3.97
CA ILE A 95 6.75 4.07 3.17
C ILE A 95 7.98 4.96 3.04
N PHE A 96 7.81 6.22 2.63
CA PHE A 96 8.92 7.17 2.53
C PHE A 96 9.62 7.40 3.87
N LYS A 97 8.85 7.59 4.96
CA LYS A 97 9.40 7.73 6.30
C LYS A 97 10.26 6.54 6.70
N TRP A 98 9.77 5.32 6.49
CA TRP A 98 10.51 4.11 6.82
C TRP A 98 11.74 3.94 5.92
N THR A 99 11.60 4.13 4.62
CA THR A 99 12.72 4.04 3.67
C THR A 99 13.83 5.00 4.05
N ILE A 100 13.52 6.25 4.31
CA ILE A 100 14.52 7.24 4.74
C ILE A 100 15.19 6.80 6.04
N SER A 101 14.43 6.36 7.05
CA SER A 101 15.00 5.95 8.34
C SER A 101 15.89 4.69 8.27
N TYR A 102 15.70 3.84 7.24
CA TYR A 102 16.55 2.66 7.05
C TYR A 102 17.83 2.94 6.26
N PHE A 103 17.78 3.83 5.29
CA PHE A 103 18.89 4.07 4.39
C PHE A 103 19.69 5.33 4.72
N THR A 104 19.23 6.15 5.66
CA THR A 104 19.90 7.38 6.07
C THR A 104 19.87 7.54 7.60
N PRO A 105 20.81 8.28 8.21
CA PRO A 105 20.75 8.62 9.64
C PRO A 105 19.63 9.63 9.97
N TYR A 106 18.88 10.05 8.97
CA TYR A 106 17.87 11.11 9.12
C TYR A 106 16.48 10.54 9.40
N GLN A 107 15.65 11.32 10.09
CA GLN A 107 14.24 11.03 10.33
C GLN A 107 13.35 12.00 9.57
N LEU A 108 12.37 11.50 8.80
CA LEU A 108 11.41 12.34 8.11
C LEU A 108 10.41 12.94 9.10
N VAL A 109 10.34 14.27 9.11
CA VAL A 109 9.38 15.04 9.92
C VAL A 109 8.41 15.78 9.01
N LEU A 110 7.11 15.65 9.28
CA LEU A 110 6.06 16.32 8.50
C LEU A 110 5.99 17.84 8.70
N ASN A 111 6.81 18.38 9.61
CA ASN A 111 6.87 19.81 9.87
C ASN A 111 7.68 20.55 8.81
N ILE A 112 7.02 21.43 8.06
CA ILE A 112 7.62 22.19 6.95
C ILE A 112 8.53 23.32 7.46
N LYS A 113 8.44 23.73 8.73
CA LYS A 113 9.08 24.94 9.24
C LYS A 113 10.39 24.74 9.97
N GLN A 114 10.66 23.58 10.56
CA GLN A 114 11.87 23.35 11.36
C GLN A 114 12.61 22.08 10.94
N GLU A 115 13.87 22.24 10.55
CA GLU A 115 14.85 21.15 10.48
C GLU A 115 15.72 21.22 11.74
N LYS A 116 15.69 20.19 12.57
CA LYS A 116 16.71 19.92 13.58
C LYS A 116 17.77 19.01 12.98
N ASN A 117 18.96 18.96 13.61
CA ASN A 117 19.98 17.97 13.25
C ASN A 117 19.36 16.57 13.20
N GLU A 118 19.66 15.81 12.15
CA GLU A 118 19.14 14.45 11.89
C GLU A 118 17.64 14.37 11.51
N GLN A 119 16.99 15.49 11.21
CA GLN A 119 15.62 15.52 10.72
C GLN A 119 15.53 16.05 9.29
N ILE A 120 14.70 15.41 8.48
CA ILE A 120 14.39 15.83 7.12
C ILE A 120 12.91 16.22 7.06
N ASN A 121 12.63 17.40 6.52
CA ASN A 121 11.26 17.81 6.23
C ASN A 121 10.88 17.49 4.78
N LEU A 122 9.59 17.61 4.44
CA LEU A 122 9.06 17.35 3.09
C LEU A 122 9.70 18.21 1.98
N LEU A 123 10.38 19.30 2.33
CA LEU A 123 11.05 20.22 1.39
C LEU A 123 12.52 19.90 1.21
N ASN A 124 13.05 18.90 1.92
CA ASN A 124 14.44 18.52 1.80
C ASN A 124 14.67 17.74 0.49
N PRO A 125 15.76 18.00 -0.26
CA PRO A 125 16.09 17.26 -1.48
C PRO A 125 16.13 15.76 -1.31
N LEU A 126 16.57 15.24 -0.16
CA LEU A 126 16.60 13.81 0.15
C LEU A 126 15.21 13.17 0.20
N PHE A 127 14.15 13.96 0.37
CA PHE A 127 12.78 13.49 0.24
C PHE A 127 12.21 13.80 -1.14
N ILE A 128 12.32 15.07 -1.59
CA ILE A 128 11.66 15.52 -2.83
C ILE A 128 12.19 14.81 -4.07
N LEU A 129 13.51 14.59 -4.19
CA LEU A 129 14.06 13.96 -5.39
C LEU A 129 13.58 12.52 -5.59
N PRO A 130 13.65 11.60 -4.60
CA PRO A 130 13.05 10.26 -4.72
C PRO A 130 11.54 10.32 -4.99
N PHE A 131 10.81 11.24 -4.34
CA PHE A 131 9.38 11.40 -4.54
C PHE A 131 9.06 11.81 -5.99
N VAL A 132 9.78 12.77 -6.56
CA VAL A 132 9.59 13.18 -7.96
C VAL A 132 9.95 12.05 -8.92
N CYS A 133 11.01 11.30 -8.67
CA CYS A 133 11.40 10.14 -9.50
C CYS A 133 10.32 9.04 -9.49
N THR A 134 9.62 8.85 -8.38
CA THR A 134 8.55 7.86 -8.25
C THR A 134 7.15 8.42 -8.54
N LEU A 135 7.03 9.73 -8.80
CA LEU A 135 5.76 10.43 -8.95
C LEU A 135 4.87 9.79 -10.01
N ARG A 136 5.43 9.39 -11.16
CA ARG A 136 4.68 8.74 -12.23
C ARG A 136 4.00 7.45 -11.75
N ILE A 137 4.74 6.60 -11.04
CA ILE A 137 4.22 5.34 -10.48
C ILE A 137 3.11 5.64 -9.47
N PHE A 138 3.35 6.63 -8.61
CA PHE A 138 2.38 7.06 -7.61
C PHE A 138 1.09 7.61 -8.24
N LEU A 139 1.19 8.39 -9.31
CA LEU A 139 0.02 8.88 -10.05
C LEU A 139 -0.77 7.74 -10.70
N GLU A 140 -0.11 6.72 -11.22
CA GLU A 140 -0.77 5.53 -11.77
C GLU A 140 -1.52 4.73 -10.69
N GLU A 141 -0.95 4.59 -9.49
CA GLU A 141 -1.63 3.98 -8.34
C GLU A 141 -2.87 4.76 -7.90
N ILE A 142 -2.82 6.10 -7.94
CA ILE A 142 -3.97 6.98 -7.66
C ILE A 142 -5.03 6.81 -8.74
N SER A 143 -4.65 6.90 -10.02
CA SER A 143 -5.57 6.82 -11.16
C SER A 143 -6.38 5.53 -11.21
N ASN A 144 -5.78 4.42 -10.82
CA ASN A 144 -6.42 3.11 -10.80
C ASN A 144 -6.92 2.71 -9.41
N LEU A 145 -6.70 3.52 -8.38
CA LEU A 145 -7.02 3.22 -6.98
C LEU A 145 -6.49 1.84 -6.56
N GLN A 146 -5.23 1.55 -6.91
CA GLN A 146 -4.64 0.22 -6.73
C GLN A 146 -4.29 -0.07 -5.28
N ILE A 147 -4.31 -1.35 -4.94
CA ILE A 147 -3.92 -1.85 -3.61
C ILE A 147 -2.40 -2.00 -3.44
N ASN A 148 -1.61 -1.81 -4.49
CA ASN A 148 -0.18 -2.15 -4.51
C ASN A 148 0.63 -1.41 -3.44
N LEU A 149 0.33 -0.12 -3.19
CA LEU A 149 1.02 0.65 -2.13
C LEU A 149 0.72 0.10 -0.73
N PHE A 150 -0.50 -0.37 -0.47
CA PHE A 150 -0.81 -1.03 0.80
C PHE A 150 0.00 -2.32 0.97
N ILE A 151 0.11 -3.12 -0.10
CA ILE A 151 0.91 -4.35 -0.10
C ILE A 151 2.39 -4.04 0.09
N LEU A 152 2.92 -3.00 -0.56
CA LEU A 152 4.31 -2.56 -0.38
C LEU A 152 4.55 -2.10 1.07
N GLY A 153 3.66 -1.28 1.63
CA GLY A 153 3.74 -0.83 3.02
C GLY A 153 3.72 -1.98 4.02
N LEU A 154 2.80 -2.94 3.84
CA LEU A 154 2.75 -4.15 4.66
C LEU A 154 3.98 -5.05 4.46
N SER A 155 4.54 -5.12 3.25
CA SER A 155 5.80 -5.85 2.98
C SER A 155 6.97 -5.26 3.76
N ILE A 156 7.12 -3.93 3.78
CA ILE A 156 8.14 -3.27 4.60
C ILE A 156 7.86 -3.49 6.09
N PHE A 157 6.59 -3.46 6.50
CA PHE A 157 6.21 -3.74 7.89
C PHE A 157 6.56 -5.17 8.31
N VAL A 158 6.40 -6.17 7.43
CA VAL A 158 6.88 -7.55 7.67
C VAL A 158 8.38 -7.56 7.96
N LEU A 159 9.19 -6.87 7.15
CA LEU A 159 10.65 -6.79 7.38
C LEU A 159 10.97 -6.14 8.73
N GLN A 160 10.24 -5.10 9.14
CA GLN A 160 10.39 -4.49 10.47
C GLN A 160 10.07 -5.48 11.61
N LEU A 161 8.97 -6.23 11.47
CA LEU A 161 8.58 -7.22 12.46
C LEU A 161 9.65 -8.33 12.62
N ILE A 162 10.29 -8.72 11.51
CA ILE A 162 11.40 -9.70 11.54
C ILE A 162 12.60 -9.12 12.27
N ILE A 163 13.00 -7.88 11.99
CA ILE A 163 14.09 -7.19 12.69
C ILE A 163 13.79 -7.10 14.19
N GLN A 164 12.52 -6.86 14.57
CA GLN A 164 12.07 -6.83 15.96
C GLN A 164 11.87 -8.23 16.58
N LYS A 165 12.16 -9.32 15.85
CA LYS A 165 11.96 -10.72 16.28
C LYS A 165 10.50 -11.08 16.62
N LYS A 166 9.54 -10.35 16.06
CA LYS A 166 8.09 -10.61 16.17
C LYS A 166 7.62 -11.57 15.09
N ASN A 167 8.20 -12.79 15.09
CA ASN A 167 8.07 -13.77 14.01
C ASN A 167 6.62 -14.20 13.73
N LEU A 168 5.78 -14.31 14.77
CA LEU A 168 4.36 -14.66 14.62
C LEU A 168 3.61 -13.60 13.78
N TRP A 169 3.75 -12.33 14.16
CA TRP A 169 3.08 -11.23 13.45
C TRP A 169 3.64 -11.06 12.03
N ALA A 170 4.94 -11.22 11.85
CA ALA A 170 5.56 -11.20 10.53
C ALA A 170 4.95 -12.28 9.62
N GLY A 171 4.79 -13.51 10.14
CA GLY A 171 4.19 -14.62 9.40
C GLY A 171 2.72 -14.39 9.06
N ILE A 172 1.91 -13.89 10.00
CA ILE A 172 0.49 -13.59 9.78
C ILE A 172 0.32 -12.51 8.71
N VAL A 173 1.05 -11.39 8.83
CA VAL A 173 0.95 -10.28 7.87
C VAL A 173 1.44 -10.73 6.49
N LEU A 174 2.52 -11.51 6.42
CA LEU A 174 3.04 -12.01 5.14
C LEU A 174 2.04 -12.96 4.48
N ALA A 175 1.44 -13.90 5.22
CA ALA A 175 0.41 -14.79 4.71
C ALA A 175 -0.79 -14.01 4.18
N PHE A 176 -1.24 -12.98 4.91
CA PHE A 176 -2.35 -12.13 4.52
C PHE A 176 -2.08 -11.43 3.18
N ILE A 177 -0.91 -10.79 3.00
CA ILE A 177 -0.61 -10.07 1.75
C ILE A 177 -0.38 -11.01 0.57
N ILE A 178 0.18 -12.22 0.79
CA ILE A 178 0.29 -13.24 -0.26
C ILE A 178 -1.10 -13.72 -0.71
N SER A 179 -2.03 -13.87 0.23
CA SER A 179 -3.42 -14.30 -0.07
C SER A 179 -4.24 -13.23 -0.80
N ILE A 180 -3.83 -11.96 -0.74
CA ILE A 180 -4.41 -10.86 -1.51
C ILE A 180 -3.76 -10.80 -2.91
N LYS A 181 -2.45 -10.88 -2.98
CA LYS A 181 -1.69 -10.79 -4.22
C LYS A 181 -0.42 -11.65 -4.12
N VAL A 182 -0.18 -12.50 -5.08
CA VAL A 182 0.82 -13.58 -4.97
C VAL A 182 2.27 -13.09 -4.90
N TYR A 183 2.62 -11.96 -5.54
CA TYR A 183 4.01 -11.53 -5.66
C TYR A 183 4.79 -11.34 -4.33
N PRO A 184 4.19 -11.00 -3.15
CA PRO A 184 4.92 -10.95 -1.89
C PRO A 184 5.50 -12.31 -1.44
N ILE A 185 5.17 -13.41 -2.12
CA ILE A 185 5.79 -14.74 -1.90
C ILE A 185 7.32 -14.70 -2.04
N LEU A 186 7.85 -13.74 -2.80
CA LEU A 186 9.30 -13.52 -2.90
C LEU A 186 9.95 -13.22 -1.54
N ILE A 187 9.21 -12.56 -0.63
CA ILE A 187 9.68 -12.32 0.75
C ILE A 187 9.81 -13.65 1.49
N LEU A 188 8.88 -14.59 1.30
CA LEU A 188 8.99 -15.93 1.89
C LEU A 188 10.26 -16.63 1.44
N GLY A 189 10.59 -16.57 0.13
CA GLY A 189 11.86 -17.10 -0.40
C GLY A 189 13.08 -16.43 0.25
N PHE A 190 13.05 -15.10 0.42
CA PHE A 190 14.09 -14.37 1.13
C PHE A 190 14.23 -14.81 2.59
N LEU A 191 13.12 -15.04 3.32
CA LEU A 191 13.14 -15.52 4.70
C LEU A 191 13.73 -16.92 4.84
N VAL A 192 13.44 -17.83 3.91
CA VAL A 192 14.07 -19.16 3.84
C VAL A 192 15.58 -19.01 3.68
N PHE A 193 16.02 -18.16 2.75
CA PHE A 193 17.45 -17.89 2.52
C PHE A 193 18.13 -17.31 3.77
N LYS A 194 17.43 -16.42 4.51
CA LYS A 194 17.91 -15.82 5.77
C LYS A 194 17.79 -16.76 6.98
N LYS A 195 17.28 -17.98 6.80
CA LYS A 195 17.07 -19.00 7.86
C LYS A 195 16.10 -18.52 8.97
N GLU A 196 15.18 -17.60 8.65
CA GLU A 196 14.13 -17.14 9.58
C GLU A 196 12.95 -18.14 9.58
N PHE A 197 13.24 -19.42 9.86
CA PHE A 197 12.30 -20.53 9.75
C PHE A 197 11.04 -20.39 10.61
N LYS A 198 11.11 -19.66 11.75
CA LYS A 198 9.92 -19.40 12.58
C LYS A 198 8.90 -18.54 11.83
N SER A 199 9.35 -17.46 11.19
CA SER A 199 8.46 -16.61 10.37
C SER A 199 7.92 -17.36 9.16
N VAL A 200 8.76 -18.21 8.52
CA VAL A 200 8.33 -19.08 7.41
C VAL A 200 7.21 -20.02 7.85
N SER A 201 7.38 -20.73 8.97
CA SER A 201 6.36 -21.66 9.49
C SER A 201 5.04 -20.94 9.80
N TYR A 202 5.08 -19.77 10.43
CA TYR A 202 3.87 -18.98 10.70
C TYR A 202 3.22 -18.47 9.41
N THR A 203 4.02 -18.16 8.38
CA THR A 203 3.46 -17.77 7.07
C THR A 203 2.74 -18.94 6.42
N LEU A 204 3.34 -20.14 6.42
CA LEU A 204 2.72 -21.35 5.85
C LEU A 204 1.43 -21.71 6.58
N LEU A 205 1.42 -21.64 7.91
CA LEU A 205 0.20 -21.83 8.71
C LEU A 205 -0.87 -20.79 8.37
N GLY A 206 -0.50 -19.53 8.23
CA GLY A 206 -1.41 -18.47 7.83
C GLY A 206 -1.98 -18.69 6.43
N LEU A 207 -1.18 -19.14 5.46
CA LEU A 207 -1.63 -19.50 4.12
C LEU A 207 -2.60 -20.68 4.14
N ALA A 208 -2.32 -21.70 4.95
CA ALA A 208 -3.25 -22.82 5.14
C ALA A 208 -4.60 -22.34 5.70
N LEU A 209 -4.59 -21.46 6.70
CA LEU A 209 -5.81 -20.88 7.27
C LEU A 209 -6.60 -20.04 6.27
N THR A 210 -5.94 -19.16 5.49
CA THR A 210 -6.64 -18.37 4.46
C THR A 210 -7.22 -19.26 3.37
N THR A 211 -6.54 -20.34 3.00
CA THR A 211 -7.05 -21.34 2.05
C THR A 211 -8.26 -22.07 2.63
N MET A 212 -8.22 -22.49 3.89
CA MET A 212 -9.38 -23.10 4.56
C MET A 212 -10.59 -22.14 4.60
N ILE A 213 -10.38 -20.85 4.89
CA ILE A 213 -11.46 -19.85 4.86
C ILE A 213 -12.09 -19.80 3.47
N VAL A 214 -11.31 -19.83 2.40
CA VAL A 214 -11.82 -19.87 1.03
C VAL A 214 -12.69 -21.10 0.79
N PHE A 215 -12.20 -22.30 1.16
CA PHE A 215 -12.96 -23.55 1.01
C PHE A 215 -14.23 -23.62 1.84
N MET A 216 -14.26 -22.93 2.98
CA MET A 216 -15.47 -22.89 3.82
C MET A 216 -16.49 -21.86 3.31
N TYR A 217 -16.03 -20.87 2.57
CA TYR A 217 -16.86 -19.78 2.06
C TYR A 217 -17.49 -20.11 0.72
N PHE A 218 -16.75 -20.75 -0.18
CA PHE A 218 -17.18 -21.15 -1.53
C PHE A 218 -17.40 -22.65 -1.63
#